data_e16f0fe598e68d0123bdfc569b3610ef
#
_entry.id   e16f0fe598e68d0123bdfc569b3610ef
#
_cell.length_a   1.000
_cell.length_b   1.000
_cell.length_c   1.000
_cell.angle_alpha   90.00
_cell.angle_beta   90.00
_cell.angle_gamma   90.00
#
_symmetry.space_group_name_H-M   'P 1'
#
loop_
_entity.id
_entity.type
_entity.pdbx_description
1 polymer ?
#
loop_
_entity_poly.entity_id
_entity_poly.type
_entity_poly.pdbx_seq_one_letter_code
_entity_poly.pdbx_strand_id
1 'polypeptide(L)'
;MRKQLSLFLAAVMLFGCLGLTAYAEEPAQGRFTSYDQVNAAITIIPGTDTQAELGYLDGVTELLTMDGLQFKDLNGNGMLDKYEDWRLDVDERIRDLYDQMTLEEKAGLFYHVNTCGNPQGVDFADSRYMFSTESTVPDDNATFPAKSMWYYINELQITTHLDNTNGTPEQQVTYHNAMQAIAEDTRLGIPVVISNDRQYNAWGGMIDTAHDAFGAANDLELSEKLWTIYSLESRAVGIHVVLHPYSQELGSWNGEDPEYAGTMTRAEVAAIQVEGGTEACMKHFIARGGDSSFQDARSDA
;
A
#
# COMPACT_ATOMS: atom_id res chain seq x y z
N MET A 1 -9.95 15.12 66.76
CA MET A 1 -10.01 15.51 65.33
C MET A 1 -8.81 14.99 64.50
N ARG A 2 -7.56 15.06 64.97
CA ARG A 2 -6.40 14.57 64.15
C ARG A 2 -6.34 13.07 63.87
N LYS A 3 -6.88 12.21 64.77
CA LYS A 3 -6.88 10.75 64.57
C LYS A 3 -7.94 10.26 63.57
N GLN A 4 -9.04 10.98 63.36
CA GLN A 4 -10.07 10.60 62.39
C GLN A 4 -9.71 11.04 60.97
N LEU A 5 -8.92 12.11 60.82
CA LEU A 5 -8.47 12.57 59.52
C LEU A 5 -7.41 11.62 58.92
N SER A 6 -6.56 11.02 59.76
CA SER A 6 -5.54 10.07 59.29
C SER A 6 -6.11 8.72 58.89
N LEU A 7 -7.23 8.30 59.49
CA LEU A 7 -7.93 7.06 59.07
C LEU A 7 -8.68 7.26 57.74
N PHE A 8 -9.21 8.48 57.51
CA PHE A 8 -9.90 8.77 56.25
C PHE A 8 -8.91 8.90 55.06
N LEU A 9 -7.74 9.48 55.28
CA LEU A 9 -6.69 9.50 54.24
C LEU A 9 -6.12 8.09 53.94
N ALA A 10 -5.96 7.24 54.96
CA ALA A 10 -5.50 5.88 54.76
C ALA A 10 -6.53 5.00 53.99
N ALA A 11 -7.82 5.20 54.25
CA ALA A 11 -8.90 4.53 53.55
C ALA A 11 -8.99 4.98 52.08
N VAL A 12 -8.78 6.27 51.79
CA VAL A 12 -8.79 6.80 50.42
C VAL A 12 -7.56 6.31 49.64
N MET A 13 -6.40 6.16 50.28
CA MET A 13 -5.22 5.58 49.64
C MET A 13 -5.35 4.04 49.39
N LEU A 14 -6.04 3.32 50.28
CA LEU A 14 -6.27 1.87 50.07
C LEU A 14 -7.32 1.60 48.96
N PHE A 15 -8.32 2.48 48.82
CA PHE A 15 -9.26 2.37 47.70
C PHE A 15 -8.70 2.86 46.36
N GLY A 16 -7.72 3.78 46.37
CA GLY A 16 -7.03 4.23 45.16
C GLY A 16 -6.02 3.23 44.58
N CYS A 17 -5.58 2.24 45.39
CA CYS A 17 -4.65 1.20 44.91
C CYS A 17 -5.33 -0.09 44.48
N LEU A 18 -6.64 -0.23 44.64
CA LEU A 18 -7.39 -1.43 44.22
C LEU A 18 -8.10 -1.27 42.86
N GLY A 19 -7.86 -0.17 42.14
CA GLY A 19 -8.52 0.13 40.87
C GLY A 19 -7.60 0.29 39.66
N LEU A 20 -6.30 0.03 39.80
CA LEU A 20 -5.36 -0.05 38.67
C LEU A 20 -4.86 -1.49 38.52
N THR A 21 -5.74 -2.44 38.29
CA THR A 21 -5.41 -3.46 37.34
C THR A 21 -5.33 -2.72 36.02
N ALA A 22 -4.12 -2.39 35.55
CA ALA A 22 -3.90 -2.22 34.16
C ALA A 22 -4.47 -3.50 33.51
N TYR A 23 -5.63 -3.39 32.90
CA TYR A 23 -5.97 -4.27 31.82
C TYR A 23 -4.82 -4.08 30.85
N ALA A 24 -3.87 -4.99 30.84
CA ALA A 24 -3.10 -5.22 29.65
C ALA A 24 -4.18 -5.50 28.60
N GLU A 25 -4.43 -4.57 27.71
CA GLU A 25 -5.19 -4.86 26.52
C GLU A 25 -4.51 -6.10 25.95
N GLU A 26 -5.27 -7.17 25.82
CA GLU A 26 -4.78 -8.33 25.06
C GLU A 26 -4.30 -7.74 23.72
N PRO A 27 -3.12 -8.12 23.23
CA PRO A 27 -2.64 -7.62 21.98
C PRO A 27 -3.74 -7.84 20.95
N ALA A 28 -4.09 -6.79 20.21
CA ALA A 28 -5.15 -6.85 19.23
C ALA A 28 -4.89 -8.08 18.33
N GLN A 29 -5.80 -9.05 18.36
CA GLN A 29 -5.71 -10.17 17.43
C GLN A 29 -6.15 -9.66 16.07
N GLY A 30 -5.29 -9.76 15.07
CA GLY A 30 -5.68 -9.53 13.69
C GLY A 30 -6.83 -10.47 13.31
N ARG A 31 -7.82 -9.97 12.60
CA ARG A 31 -8.98 -10.77 12.16
C ARG A 31 -8.58 -11.95 11.29
N PHE A 32 -7.59 -11.76 10.43
CA PHE A 32 -7.08 -12.78 9.51
C PHE A 32 -5.75 -13.35 10.02
N THR A 33 -5.56 -14.65 9.81
CA THR A 33 -4.32 -15.37 10.15
C THR A 33 -3.76 -16.17 8.98
N SER A 34 -4.47 -16.20 7.85
CA SER A 34 -4.04 -16.88 6.63
C SER A 34 -4.62 -16.23 5.37
N TYR A 35 -3.95 -16.46 4.26
CA TYR A 35 -4.41 -16.02 2.94
C TYR A 35 -5.73 -16.65 2.52
N ASP A 36 -5.95 -17.93 2.90
CA ASP A 36 -7.21 -18.64 2.59
C ASP A 36 -8.41 -17.97 3.24
N GLN A 37 -8.26 -17.48 4.49
CA GLN A 37 -9.33 -16.74 5.17
C GLN A 37 -9.67 -15.46 4.44
N VAL A 38 -8.66 -14.71 3.97
CA VAL A 38 -8.86 -13.49 3.18
C VAL A 38 -9.56 -13.82 1.87
N ASN A 39 -9.04 -14.78 1.12
CA ASN A 39 -9.62 -15.16 -0.17
C ASN A 39 -11.08 -15.62 -0.05
N ALA A 40 -11.42 -16.31 1.05
CA ALA A 40 -12.79 -16.75 1.31
C ALA A 40 -13.73 -15.59 1.68
N ALA A 41 -13.22 -14.48 2.23
CA ALA A 41 -14.00 -13.31 2.62
C ALA A 41 -14.23 -12.32 1.44
N ILE A 42 -13.40 -12.34 0.41
CA ILE A 42 -13.52 -11.41 -0.72
C ILE A 42 -14.81 -11.66 -1.48
N THR A 43 -15.62 -10.62 -1.56
CA THR A 43 -16.88 -10.61 -2.33
C THR A 43 -16.91 -9.41 -3.26
N ILE A 44 -17.47 -9.61 -4.47
CA ILE A 44 -17.54 -8.57 -5.48
C ILE A 44 -19.00 -8.29 -5.82
N ILE A 45 -19.39 -7.02 -5.75
CA ILE A 45 -20.62 -6.50 -6.33
C ILE A 45 -20.28 -6.06 -7.75
N PRO A 46 -20.87 -6.70 -8.79
CA PRO A 46 -20.57 -6.33 -10.17
C PRO A 46 -20.97 -4.89 -10.49
N GLY A 47 -20.18 -4.20 -11.25
CA GLY A 47 -20.52 -2.90 -11.81
C GLY A 47 -21.65 -3.01 -12.83
N THR A 48 -22.46 -1.97 -12.91
CA THR A 48 -23.52 -1.77 -13.91
C THR A 48 -23.47 -0.33 -14.42
N ASP A 49 -24.39 0.07 -15.29
CA ASP A 49 -24.48 1.46 -15.77
C ASP A 49 -24.67 2.48 -14.63
N THR A 50 -25.18 2.06 -13.47
CA THR A 50 -25.48 2.93 -12.33
C THR A 50 -24.78 2.56 -11.04
N GLN A 51 -24.30 1.32 -10.89
CA GLN A 51 -23.60 0.81 -9.72
C GLN A 51 -22.11 0.70 -10.02
N ALA A 52 -21.26 1.31 -9.21
CA ALA A 52 -19.83 1.04 -9.26
C ALA A 52 -19.53 -0.40 -8.84
N GLU A 53 -18.56 -1.03 -9.48
CA GLU A 53 -18.05 -2.31 -9.00
C GLU A 53 -17.40 -2.11 -7.63
N LEU A 54 -17.75 -2.95 -6.65
CA LEU A 54 -17.22 -2.89 -5.30
C LEU A 54 -16.68 -4.25 -4.88
N GLY A 55 -15.39 -4.31 -4.55
CA GLY A 55 -14.83 -5.41 -3.78
C GLY A 55 -14.94 -5.09 -2.29
N TYR A 56 -15.37 -6.04 -1.47
CA TYR A 56 -15.45 -5.90 -0.02
C TYR A 56 -15.20 -7.23 0.67
N LEU A 57 -14.98 -7.18 1.99
CA LEU A 57 -14.76 -8.36 2.80
C LEU A 57 -16.04 -8.72 3.55
N ASP A 58 -16.62 -9.86 3.21
CA ASP A 58 -17.79 -10.39 3.90
C ASP A 58 -17.47 -10.67 5.38
N GLY A 59 -18.36 -10.22 6.28
CA GLY A 59 -18.17 -10.30 7.72
C GLY A 59 -17.17 -9.29 8.32
N VAL A 60 -16.61 -8.39 7.51
CA VAL A 60 -15.78 -7.25 7.94
C VAL A 60 -16.49 -5.96 7.66
N THR A 61 -16.82 -5.72 6.40
CA THR A 61 -17.44 -4.49 5.93
C THR A 61 -18.93 -4.70 5.68
N GLU A 62 -19.75 -3.96 6.37
CA GLU A 62 -21.21 -3.94 6.11
C GLU A 62 -21.52 -3.14 4.84
N LEU A 63 -22.62 -3.51 4.19
CA LEU A 63 -23.08 -2.79 3.00
C LEU A 63 -24.30 -1.92 3.34
N LEU A 64 -24.22 -0.67 2.96
CA LEU A 64 -25.34 0.27 3.02
C LEU A 64 -26.06 0.28 1.67
N THR A 65 -27.40 0.30 1.71
CA THR A 65 -28.22 0.44 0.49
C THR A 65 -28.96 1.77 0.52
N MET A 66 -28.67 2.63 -0.46
CA MET A 66 -29.35 3.91 -0.63
C MET A 66 -29.76 4.09 -2.10
N ASP A 67 -31.00 4.46 -2.32
CA ASP A 67 -31.58 4.66 -3.67
C ASP A 67 -31.41 3.46 -4.60
N GLY A 68 -31.37 2.25 -4.04
CA GLY A 68 -31.15 1.01 -4.76
C GLY A 68 -29.68 0.73 -5.14
N LEU A 69 -28.73 1.55 -4.69
CA LEU A 69 -27.31 1.41 -4.88
C LEU A 69 -26.64 0.94 -3.58
N GLN A 70 -25.52 0.25 -3.72
CA GLN A 70 -24.74 -0.29 -2.61
C GLN A 70 -23.47 0.50 -2.37
N PHE A 71 -23.12 0.65 -1.09
CA PHE A 71 -21.95 1.36 -0.60
C PHE A 71 -21.31 0.55 0.52
N LYS A 72 -20.02 0.73 0.71
CA LYS A 72 -19.29 0.12 1.83
C LYS A 72 -19.37 1.04 3.05
N ASP A 73 -19.81 0.51 4.20
CA ASP A 73 -19.67 1.16 5.51
C ASP A 73 -18.25 0.85 6.04
N LEU A 74 -17.28 1.69 5.64
CA LEU A 74 -15.87 1.43 5.91
C LEU A 74 -15.48 1.70 7.35
N ASN A 75 -16.19 2.59 8.05
CA ASN A 75 -15.94 2.90 9.45
C ASN A 75 -16.92 2.22 10.42
N GLY A 76 -17.86 1.42 9.91
CA GLY A 76 -18.79 0.63 10.70
C GLY A 76 -19.81 1.45 11.52
N ASN A 77 -20.08 2.70 11.11
CA ASN A 77 -21.01 3.58 11.86
C ASN A 77 -22.47 3.45 11.47
N GLY A 78 -22.80 2.68 10.44
CA GLY A 78 -24.16 2.44 9.91
C GLY A 78 -24.75 3.61 9.13
N MET A 79 -23.95 4.60 8.74
CA MET A 79 -24.34 5.76 7.94
C MET A 79 -23.45 5.85 6.71
N LEU A 80 -24.00 6.38 5.61
CA LEU A 80 -23.18 6.66 4.44
C LEU A 80 -22.45 8.00 4.62
N ASP A 81 -21.18 7.93 4.96
CA ASP A 81 -20.32 9.10 5.00
C ASP A 81 -19.93 9.56 3.60
N LYS A 82 -19.52 10.83 3.46
CA LYS A 82 -19.17 11.34 2.14
C LYS A 82 -17.98 10.62 1.51
N TYR A 83 -17.00 10.22 2.30
CA TYR A 83 -15.82 9.53 1.75
C TYR A 83 -16.15 8.13 1.23
N GLU A 84 -17.23 7.53 1.69
CA GLU A 84 -17.75 6.22 1.26
C GLU A 84 -18.65 6.33 0.02
N ASP A 85 -19.24 7.51 -0.21
CA ASP A 85 -20.13 7.74 -1.34
C ASP A 85 -19.33 7.94 -2.65
N TRP A 86 -19.18 6.86 -3.38
CA TRP A 86 -18.42 6.83 -4.64
C TRP A 86 -19.05 7.69 -5.75
N ARG A 87 -20.26 8.23 -5.58
CA ARG A 87 -20.91 9.14 -6.53
C ARG A 87 -20.41 10.57 -6.41
N LEU A 88 -19.82 10.93 -5.26
CA LEU A 88 -19.36 12.28 -4.98
C LEU A 88 -18.01 12.56 -5.66
N ASP A 89 -17.73 13.84 -5.84
CA ASP A 89 -16.44 14.31 -6.31
C ASP A 89 -15.31 13.88 -5.37
N VAL A 90 -14.15 13.55 -5.96
CA VAL A 90 -12.98 13.05 -5.22
C VAL A 90 -12.53 14.04 -4.15
N ASP A 91 -12.50 15.34 -4.45
CA ASP A 91 -12.08 16.36 -3.49
C ASP A 91 -13.04 16.46 -2.29
N GLU A 92 -14.33 16.24 -2.51
CA GLU A 92 -15.33 16.23 -1.44
C GLU A 92 -15.13 15.01 -0.54
N ARG A 93 -14.90 13.85 -1.13
CA ARG A 93 -14.61 12.59 -0.42
C ARG A 93 -13.31 12.67 0.38
N ILE A 94 -12.25 13.21 -0.20
CA ILE A 94 -10.96 13.41 0.47
C ILE A 94 -11.09 14.32 1.68
N ARG A 95 -11.83 15.43 1.58
CA ARG A 95 -12.01 16.35 2.71
C ARG A 95 -12.72 15.70 3.87
N ASP A 96 -13.78 14.96 3.59
CA ASP A 96 -14.53 14.26 4.62
C ASP A 96 -13.67 13.20 5.32
N LEU A 97 -12.94 12.38 4.55
CA LEU A 97 -11.99 11.41 5.11
C LEU A 97 -10.92 12.10 5.97
N TYR A 98 -10.30 13.15 5.44
CA TYR A 98 -9.25 13.89 6.14
C TYR A 98 -9.73 14.50 7.48
N ASP A 99 -10.97 14.98 7.53
CA ASP A 99 -11.55 15.55 8.75
C ASP A 99 -11.81 14.48 9.81
N GLN A 100 -12.03 13.23 9.41
CA GLN A 100 -12.22 12.10 10.31
C GLN A 100 -10.92 11.45 10.78
N MET A 101 -9.80 11.66 10.09
CA MET A 101 -8.50 11.07 10.42
C MET A 101 -7.88 11.65 11.67
N THR A 102 -7.27 10.79 12.48
CA THR A 102 -6.39 11.19 13.59
C THR A 102 -5.06 11.75 13.09
N LEU A 103 -4.26 12.30 14.00
CA LEU A 103 -2.92 12.78 13.66
C LEU A 103 -1.99 11.63 13.24
N GLU A 104 -2.11 10.49 13.91
CA GLU A 104 -1.34 9.28 13.64
C GLU A 104 -1.65 8.73 12.25
N GLU A 105 -2.93 8.63 11.88
CA GLU A 105 -3.35 8.21 10.54
C GLU A 105 -2.86 9.18 9.46
N LYS A 106 -2.93 10.49 9.72
CA LYS A 106 -2.36 11.50 8.81
C LYS A 106 -0.85 11.37 8.68
N ALA A 107 -0.14 11.11 9.79
CA ALA A 107 1.30 10.90 9.76
C ALA A 107 1.69 9.65 8.97
N GLY A 108 0.91 8.58 9.08
CA GLY A 108 1.13 7.34 8.33
C GLY A 108 1.11 7.52 6.80
N LEU A 109 0.30 8.46 6.29
CA LEU A 109 0.24 8.78 4.86
C LEU A 109 1.56 9.34 4.28
N PHE A 110 2.43 9.90 5.12
CA PHE A 110 3.72 10.44 4.67
C PHE A 110 4.83 9.39 4.56
N TYR A 111 4.57 8.18 5.03
CA TYR A 111 5.56 7.11 4.96
C TYR A 111 5.33 6.22 3.74
N HIS A 112 6.41 5.98 3.02
CA HIS A 112 6.50 5.00 1.95
C HIS A 112 7.54 3.96 2.37
N VAL A 113 7.09 2.81 2.81
CA VAL A 113 7.97 1.76 3.36
C VAL A 113 8.21 0.66 2.35
N ASN A 114 9.43 0.14 2.35
CA ASN A 114 9.73 -1.09 1.65
C ASN A 114 9.24 -2.26 2.52
N THR A 115 8.22 -2.94 2.07
CA THR A 115 7.55 -4.02 2.79
C THR A 115 8.12 -5.40 2.52
N CYS A 116 9.10 -5.49 1.65
CA CYS A 116 9.87 -6.71 1.51
C CYS A 116 10.63 -6.97 2.81
N GLY A 117 9.98 -7.66 3.74
CA GLY A 117 10.61 -8.11 4.98
C GLY A 117 11.84 -8.99 4.75
N ASN A 118 12.01 -9.48 3.54
CA ASN A 118 13.19 -10.19 3.10
C ASN A 118 13.60 -9.69 1.70
N PRO A 119 14.71 -8.94 1.56
CA PRO A 119 15.26 -8.55 0.27
C PRO A 119 15.62 -9.75 -0.63
N GLN A 120 15.66 -10.95 -0.06
CA GLN A 120 15.99 -12.20 -0.73
C GLN A 120 14.77 -12.97 -1.24
N GLY A 121 13.56 -12.48 -0.95
CA GLY A 121 12.29 -13.09 -1.34
C GLY A 121 11.37 -13.32 -0.13
N VAL A 122 10.14 -12.80 -0.18
CA VAL A 122 9.11 -13.18 0.79
C VAL A 122 8.80 -14.66 0.57
N ASP A 123 8.88 -15.46 1.62
CA ASP A 123 8.22 -16.75 1.60
C ASP A 123 6.72 -16.50 1.71
N PHE A 124 6.03 -16.50 0.57
CA PHE A 124 4.57 -16.36 0.51
C PHE A 124 3.84 -17.45 1.32
N ALA A 125 4.52 -18.53 1.67
CA ALA A 125 3.97 -19.57 2.54
C ALA A 125 4.02 -19.18 4.01
N ASP A 126 4.90 -18.28 4.41
CA ASP A 126 5.01 -17.82 5.80
C ASP A 126 4.05 -16.65 6.08
N SER A 127 2.84 -16.99 6.52
CA SER A 127 1.79 -16.01 6.83
C SER A 127 2.15 -15.05 7.97
N ARG A 128 3.23 -15.29 8.73
CA ARG A 128 3.67 -14.39 9.81
C ARG A 128 4.07 -13.02 9.29
N TYR A 129 4.68 -12.93 8.10
CA TYR A 129 5.04 -11.66 7.48
C TYR A 129 3.83 -10.83 7.06
N MET A 130 2.68 -11.45 6.90
CA MET A 130 1.44 -10.75 6.59
C MET A 130 0.64 -10.45 7.86
N PHE A 131 0.37 -11.45 8.69
CA PHE A 131 -0.70 -11.40 9.69
C PHE A 131 -0.24 -11.35 11.15
N SER A 132 1.06 -11.43 11.45
CA SER A 132 1.52 -11.36 12.84
C SER A 132 1.19 -10.01 13.47
N THR A 133 0.59 -10.04 14.65
CA THR A 133 0.32 -8.84 15.46
C THR A 133 1.50 -8.46 16.36
N GLU A 134 2.56 -9.25 16.36
CA GLU A 134 3.77 -8.94 17.10
C GLU A 134 4.54 -7.79 16.43
N SER A 135 5.19 -6.97 17.23
CA SER A 135 5.97 -5.83 16.74
C SER A 135 7.18 -6.24 15.90
N THR A 136 7.59 -7.50 15.95
CA THR A 136 8.68 -8.07 15.16
C THR A 136 8.33 -9.51 14.79
N VAL A 137 8.58 -9.87 13.53
CA VAL A 137 8.51 -11.26 13.07
C VAL A 137 9.90 -11.85 13.26
N PRO A 138 10.06 -12.91 14.06
CA PRO A 138 11.33 -13.58 14.21
C PRO A 138 11.78 -14.19 12.86
N ASP A 139 12.95 -13.79 12.41
CA ASP A 139 13.58 -14.34 11.22
C ASP A 139 15.07 -14.54 11.51
N ASP A 140 15.49 -15.80 11.60
CA ASP A 140 16.86 -16.18 11.93
C ASP A 140 17.85 -15.79 10.80
N ASN A 141 17.35 -15.46 9.61
CA ASN A 141 18.14 -15.09 8.46
C ASN A 141 18.14 -13.57 8.18
N ALA A 142 17.28 -12.79 8.86
CA ALA A 142 17.19 -11.36 8.65
C ALA A 142 18.26 -10.60 9.44
N THR A 143 18.93 -9.66 8.79
CA THR A 143 19.88 -8.74 9.44
C THR A 143 19.18 -7.80 10.42
N PHE A 144 17.89 -7.54 10.22
CA PHE A 144 17.03 -6.72 11.08
C PHE A 144 15.69 -7.42 11.29
N PRO A 145 15.08 -7.28 12.48
CA PRO A 145 13.74 -7.81 12.73
C PRO A 145 12.74 -7.22 11.74
N ALA A 146 12.07 -8.06 10.98
CA ALA A 146 11.02 -7.66 10.09
C ALA A 146 9.73 -7.36 10.86
N LYS A 147 8.92 -6.46 10.35
CA LYS A 147 7.54 -6.25 10.81
C LYS A 147 6.59 -6.87 9.82
N SER A 148 5.43 -7.34 10.31
CA SER A 148 4.37 -7.84 9.44
C SER A 148 3.65 -6.68 8.73
N MET A 149 2.92 -7.00 7.66
CA MET A 149 2.04 -6.02 6.99
C MET A 149 0.94 -5.55 7.93
N TRP A 150 0.38 -6.47 8.75
CA TRP A 150 -0.59 -6.11 9.79
C TRP A 150 -0.06 -5.01 10.70
N TYR A 151 1.19 -5.14 11.17
CA TYR A 151 1.80 -4.14 12.06
C TYR A 151 2.00 -2.79 11.36
N TYR A 152 2.47 -2.78 10.13
CA TYR A 152 2.63 -1.54 9.36
C TYR A 152 1.29 -0.84 9.13
N ILE A 153 0.26 -1.58 8.77
CA ILE A 153 -1.04 -1.02 8.40
C ILE A 153 -1.85 -0.63 9.65
N ASN A 154 -1.94 -1.49 10.67
CA ASN A 154 -2.78 -1.26 11.84
C ASN A 154 -2.11 -0.43 12.93
N GLU A 155 -0.84 -0.73 13.27
CA GLU A 155 -0.17 -0.05 14.37
C GLU A 155 0.51 1.25 13.93
N LEU A 156 1.15 1.23 12.76
CA LEU A 156 1.85 2.40 12.25
C LEU A 156 1.01 3.25 11.29
N GLN A 157 -0.19 2.80 10.93
CA GLN A 157 -1.13 3.48 10.04
C GLN A 157 -0.53 3.83 8.66
N ILE A 158 0.45 3.02 8.21
CA ILE A 158 1.14 3.26 6.94
C ILE A 158 0.34 2.63 5.81
N THR A 159 -0.08 3.44 4.85
CA THR A 159 -0.92 3.02 3.73
C THR A 159 -0.19 3.02 2.38
N THR A 160 1.07 3.43 2.32
CA THR A 160 1.86 3.41 1.09
C THR A 160 3.05 2.46 1.21
N HIS A 161 3.09 1.46 0.35
CA HIS A 161 4.04 0.36 0.43
C HIS A 161 4.76 0.15 -0.89
N LEU A 162 6.10 0.01 -0.83
CA LEU A 162 6.90 -0.45 -1.94
C LEU A 162 6.98 -1.99 -1.87
N ASP A 163 6.37 -2.66 -2.82
CA ASP A 163 6.50 -4.11 -2.96
C ASP A 163 7.52 -4.46 -4.05
N ASN A 164 8.59 -5.12 -3.64
CA ASN A 164 9.61 -5.69 -4.50
C ASN A 164 9.68 -7.22 -4.36
N THR A 165 8.60 -7.86 -3.97
CA THR A 165 8.55 -9.32 -3.84
C THR A 165 8.64 -10.00 -5.22
N ASN A 166 9.24 -11.17 -5.24
CA ASN A 166 9.25 -12.06 -6.40
C ASN A 166 8.21 -13.15 -6.18
N GLY A 167 7.33 -13.33 -7.15
CA GLY A 167 6.32 -14.38 -7.08
C GLY A 167 5.63 -14.59 -8.41
N THR A 168 4.83 -15.65 -8.50
CA THR A 168 3.91 -15.80 -9.63
C THR A 168 2.81 -14.74 -9.58
N PRO A 169 2.11 -14.43 -10.68
CA PRO A 169 0.97 -13.51 -10.66
C PRO A 169 -0.05 -13.85 -9.57
N GLU A 170 -0.35 -15.14 -9.36
CA GLU A 170 -1.29 -15.59 -8.33
C GLU A 170 -0.79 -15.30 -6.91
N GLN A 171 0.51 -15.47 -6.67
CA GLN A 171 1.13 -15.15 -5.38
C GLN A 171 1.08 -13.64 -5.12
N GLN A 172 1.37 -12.82 -6.13
CA GLN A 172 1.29 -11.36 -6.01
C GLN A 172 -0.14 -10.90 -5.71
N VAL A 173 -1.13 -11.38 -6.45
CA VAL A 173 -2.55 -11.06 -6.21
C VAL A 173 -2.97 -11.46 -4.80
N THR A 174 -2.61 -12.67 -4.37
CA THR A 174 -2.93 -13.16 -3.03
C THR A 174 -2.31 -12.29 -1.94
N TYR A 175 -1.06 -11.89 -2.12
CA TYR A 175 -0.34 -11.02 -1.18
C TYR A 175 -0.95 -9.62 -1.12
N HIS A 176 -1.20 -9.00 -2.26
CA HIS A 176 -1.79 -7.66 -2.33
C HIS A 176 -3.24 -7.63 -1.83
N ASN A 177 -4.03 -8.65 -2.14
CA ASN A 177 -5.38 -8.78 -1.58
C ASN A 177 -5.37 -8.88 -0.06
N ALA A 178 -4.39 -9.59 0.51
CA ALA A 178 -4.26 -9.68 1.96
C ALA A 178 -3.89 -8.32 2.60
N MET A 179 -3.03 -7.52 1.95
CA MET A 179 -2.75 -6.16 2.39
C MET A 179 -4.00 -5.28 2.37
N GLN A 180 -4.79 -5.34 1.30
CA GLN A 180 -6.06 -4.62 1.20
C GLN A 180 -7.06 -5.08 2.25
N ALA A 181 -7.12 -6.39 2.53
CA ALA A 181 -8.01 -6.94 3.56
C ALA A 181 -7.65 -6.44 4.97
N ILE A 182 -6.37 -6.37 5.29
CA ILE A 182 -5.91 -5.78 6.55
C ILE A 182 -6.29 -4.30 6.62
N ALA A 183 -6.13 -3.56 5.53
CA ALA A 183 -6.46 -2.14 5.47
C ALA A 183 -7.98 -1.89 5.61
N GLU A 184 -8.81 -2.72 4.98
CA GLU A 184 -10.27 -2.62 5.09
C GLU A 184 -10.79 -2.90 6.52
N ASP A 185 -10.07 -3.72 7.32
CA ASP A 185 -10.38 -3.99 8.72
C ASP A 185 -9.86 -2.90 9.69
N THR A 186 -9.30 -1.79 9.19
CA THR A 186 -8.91 -0.64 10.01
C THR A 186 -10.09 0.32 10.25
N ARG A 187 -9.93 1.24 11.20
CA ARG A 187 -10.97 2.17 11.65
C ARG A 187 -11.66 2.97 10.53
N LEU A 188 -10.98 3.31 9.46
CA LEU A 188 -11.51 4.08 8.33
C LEU A 188 -11.46 3.31 7.01
N GLY A 189 -10.96 2.08 7.01
CA GLY A 189 -10.86 1.26 5.82
C GLY A 189 -10.04 1.89 4.69
N ILE A 190 -9.04 2.70 5.00
CA ILE A 190 -8.22 3.40 4.00
C ILE A 190 -7.40 2.37 3.23
N PRO A 191 -7.57 2.25 1.91
CA PRO A 191 -6.89 1.22 1.12
C PRO A 191 -5.38 1.49 1.02
N VAL A 192 -4.62 0.41 0.85
CA VAL A 192 -3.18 0.48 0.65
C VAL A 192 -2.87 0.87 -0.79
N VAL A 193 -1.96 1.82 -0.97
CA VAL A 193 -1.32 2.12 -2.25
C VAL A 193 -0.03 1.31 -2.37
N ILE A 194 0.04 0.45 -3.37
CA ILE A 194 1.18 -0.43 -3.60
C ILE A 194 1.97 0.11 -4.78
N SER A 195 3.23 0.44 -4.55
CA SER A 195 4.18 0.79 -5.59
C SER A 195 5.14 -0.36 -5.87
N ASN A 196 5.75 -0.37 -7.05
CA ASN A 196 6.72 -1.38 -7.42
C ASN A 196 7.90 -0.77 -8.19
N ASP A 197 9.11 -1.23 -7.84
CA ASP A 197 10.36 -0.83 -8.48
C ASP A 197 10.93 -1.91 -9.40
N ARG A 198 10.26 -3.03 -9.52
CA ARG A 198 10.72 -4.14 -10.32
C ARG A 198 10.36 -3.96 -11.79
N GLN A 199 11.27 -4.43 -12.59
CA GLN A 199 11.23 -4.29 -14.03
C GLN A 199 10.61 -5.52 -14.64
N TYR A 200 9.80 -5.33 -15.63
CA TYR A 200 9.26 -6.20 -16.67
C TYR A 200 9.00 -7.69 -16.39
N ASN A 201 9.74 -8.40 -15.56
CA ASN A 201 9.65 -9.86 -15.42
C ASN A 201 9.64 -10.34 -13.97
N ALA A 202 9.45 -9.44 -13.02
CA ALA A 202 9.56 -9.79 -11.60
C ALA A 202 8.47 -10.77 -11.13
N TRP A 203 7.34 -10.80 -11.81
CA TRP A 203 6.19 -11.66 -11.52
C TRP A 203 5.76 -12.55 -12.69
N GLY A 204 6.68 -12.85 -13.62
CA GLY A 204 6.34 -13.68 -14.78
C GLY A 204 5.49 -12.97 -15.84
N GLY A 205 5.50 -11.62 -15.84
CA GLY A 205 4.88 -10.82 -16.89
C GLY A 205 5.52 -11.06 -18.26
N MET A 206 4.84 -10.65 -19.33
CA MET A 206 5.23 -10.97 -20.69
C MET A 206 6.48 -10.25 -21.19
N ILE A 207 6.94 -9.21 -20.50
CA ILE A 207 8.04 -8.37 -20.99
C ILE A 207 9.34 -8.70 -20.28
N ASP A 208 10.24 -9.35 -21.00
CA ASP A 208 11.61 -9.62 -20.59
C ASP A 208 12.56 -8.88 -21.54
N THR A 209 12.63 -7.56 -21.43
CA THR A 209 13.46 -6.73 -22.29
C THR A 209 14.40 -5.89 -21.44
N ALA A 210 15.69 -5.90 -21.77
CA ALA A 210 16.63 -5.00 -21.15
C ALA A 210 16.23 -3.53 -21.42
N HIS A 211 16.30 -2.70 -20.42
CA HIS A 211 15.84 -1.30 -20.47
C HIS A 211 16.54 -0.49 -21.56
N ASP A 212 17.83 -0.71 -21.72
CA ASP A 212 18.64 -0.05 -22.74
C ASP A 212 18.14 -0.34 -24.16
N ALA A 213 17.40 -1.42 -24.34
CA ALA A 213 16.85 -1.79 -25.64
C ALA A 213 15.81 -0.78 -26.13
N PHE A 214 15.05 -0.13 -25.25
CA PHE A 214 14.06 0.89 -25.62
C PHE A 214 14.74 2.11 -26.26
N GLY A 215 15.75 2.66 -25.56
CA GLY A 215 16.55 3.75 -26.10
C GLY A 215 17.29 3.39 -27.38
N ALA A 216 17.86 2.18 -27.42
CA ALA A 216 18.61 1.70 -28.57
C ALA A 216 17.70 1.42 -29.80
N ALA A 217 16.49 0.97 -29.60
CA ALA A 217 15.52 0.72 -30.66
C ALA A 217 15.09 2.01 -31.38
N ASN A 218 15.07 3.14 -30.68
CA ASN A 218 14.59 4.41 -31.19
C ASN A 218 13.21 4.29 -31.87
N ASP A 219 12.33 3.51 -31.24
CA ASP A 219 10.98 3.21 -31.73
C ASP A 219 9.97 3.57 -30.65
N LEU A 220 9.41 4.77 -30.75
CA LEU A 220 8.41 5.28 -29.81
C LEU A 220 7.16 4.43 -29.77
N GLU A 221 6.67 3.96 -30.92
CA GLU A 221 5.44 3.17 -30.98
C GLU A 221 5.61 1.82 -30.28
N LEU A 222 6.76 1.19 -30.48
CA LEU A 222 7.09 -0.06 -29.78
C LEU A 222 7.21 0.16 -28.27
N SER A 223 7.88 1.26 -27.86
CA SER A 223 8.02 1.63 -26.46
C SER A 223 6.64 1.85 -25.79
N GLU A 224 5.77 2.65 -26.41
CA GLU A 224 4.41 2.89 -25.92
C GLU A 224 3.61 1.59 -25.74
N LYS A 225 3.66 0.69 -26.72
CA LYS A 225 2.98 -0.62 -26.62
C LYS A 225 3.48 -1.44 -25.45
N LEU A 226 4.78 -1.54 -25.28
CA LEU A 226 5.38 -2.33 -24.23
C LEU A 226 5.10 -1.75 -22.83
N TRP A 227 5.19 -0.44 -22.68
CA TRP A 227 4.86 0.22 -21.42
C TRP A 227 3.37 0.14 -21.08
N THR A 228 2.50 0.17 -22.07
CA THR A 228 1.06 -0.06 -21.89
C THR A 228 0.79 -1.48 -21.36
N ILE A 229 1.41 -2.49 -21.95
CA ILE A 229 1.27 -3.88 -21.49
C ILE A 229 1.80 -4.01 -20.06
N TYR A 230 2.98 -3.48 -19.78
CA TYR A 230 3.57 -3.51 -18.44
C TYR A 230 2.67 -2.88 -17.40
N SER A 231 2.08 -1.74 -17.70
CA SER A 231 1.18 -1.03 -16.80
C SER A 231 -0.09 -1.83 -16.50
N LEU A 232 -0.72 -2.38 -17.53
CA LEU A 232 -1.93 -3.20 -17.39
C LEU A 232 -1.65 -4.51 -16.63
N GLU A 233 -0.54 -5.18 -16.89
CA GLU A 233 -0.12 -6.36 -16.13
C GLU A 233 0.17 -6.02 -14.67
N SER A 234 0.86 -4.92 -14.41
CA SER A 234 1.14 -4.43 -13.06
C SER A 234 -0.16 -4.15 -12.30
N ARG A 235 -1.11 -3.47 -12.95
CA ARG A 235 -2.42 -3.19 -12.37
C ARG A 235 -3.21 -4.48 -12.08
N ALA A 236 -3.14 -5.45 -12.97
CA ALA A 236 -3.84 -6.73 -12.81
C ALA A 236 -3.36 -7.53 -11.60
N VAL A 237 -2.11 -7.38 -11.17
CA VAL A 237 -1.60 -8.00 -9.95
C VAL A 237 -1.73 -7.12 -8.70
N GLY A 238 -2.38 -5.96 -8.80
CA GLY A 238 -2.69 -5.10 -7.65
C GLY A 238 -1.68 -3.98 -7.39
N ILE A 239 -0.77 -3.69 -8.31
CA ILE A 239 0.14 -2.54 -8.22
C ILE A 239 -0.59 -1.28 -8.68
N HIS A 240 -0.41 -0.18 -7.95
CA HIS A 240 -1.04 1.11 -8.22
C HIS A 240 -0.08 2.11 -8.85
N VAL A 241 1.18 2.07 -8.43
CA VAL A 241 2.22 3.01 -8.86
C VAL A 241 3.45 2.23 -9.31
N VAL A 242 3.93 2.50 -10.51
CA VAL A 242 5.23 1.98 -10.96
C VAL A 242 6.29 3.05 -10.84
N LEU A 243 7.45 2.71 -10.25
CA LEU A 243 8.56 3.65 -10.08
C LEU A 243 9.36 3.76 -11.39
N HIS A 244 8.68 4.18 -12.42
CA HIS A 244 9.13 4.31 -13.82
C HIS A 244 8.46 5.51 -14.50
N PRO A 245 9.00 6.01 -15.63
CA PRO A 245 10.27 5.65 -16.27
C PRO A 245 11.50 6.22 -15.57
N TYR A 246 12.67 5.73 -15.98
CA TYR A 246 13.95 6.31 -15.56
C TYR A 246 14.33 7.46 -16.51
N SER A 247 14.35 8.66 -16.00
CA SER A 247 14.59 9.90 -16.76
C SER A 247 15.90 10.61 -16.43
N GLN A 248 16.84 9.89 -15.88
CA GLN A 248 18.15 10.44 -15.51
C GLN A 248 19.06 10.62 -16.73
N GLU A 249 19.83 11.70 -16.77
CA GLU A 249 20.67 12.07 -17.92
C GLU A 249 21.82 11.10 -18.16
N LEU A 250 22.57 10.74 -17.14
CA LEU A 250 23.71 9.85 -17.26
C LEU A 250 23.32 8.41 -16.90
N GLY A 251 23.53 7.48 -17.84
CA GLY A 251 23.13 6.08 -17.69
C GLY A 251 21.61 5.89 -17.74
N SER A 252 20.91 6.81 -18.38
CA SER A 252 19.50 6.65 -18.71
C SER A 252 19.33 5.53 -19.72
N TRP A 253 18.30 4.74 -19.52
CA TRP A 253 17.93 3.70 -20.47
C TRP A 253 17.52 4.23 -21.83
N ASN A 254 17.10 5.48 -21.85
CA ASN A 254 16.72 6.20 -23.06
C ASN A 254 17.87 7.00 -23.71
N GLY A 255 19.10 6.85 -23.23
CA GLY A 255 20.28 7.54 -23.75
C GLY A 255 20.64 8.82 -22.99
N GLU A 256 21.71 9.49 -23.43
CA GLU A 256 22.29 10.66 -22.76
C GLU A 256 21.84 11.99 -23.38
N ASP A 257 21.13 11.97 -24.52
CA ASP A 257 20.58 13.17 -25.14
C ASP A 257 19.30 13.59 -24.39
N PRO A 258 19.28 14.76 -23.74
CA PRO A 258 18.15 15.18 -22.91
C PRO A 258 16.86 15.42 -23.70
N GLU A 259 16.95 15.82 -24.97
CA GLU A 259 15.77 16.03 -25.82
C GLU A 259 15.16 14.67 -26.23
N TYR A 260 16.01 13.74 -26.60
CA TYR A 260 15.59 12.37 -26.92
C TYR A 260 15.03 11.64 -25.69
N ALA A 261 15.77 11.67 -24.56
CA ALA A 261 15.31 11.08 -23.31
C ALA A 261 13.99 11.68 -22.84
N GLY A 262 13.80 13.00 -22.95
CA GLY A 262 12.55 13.66 -22.63
C GLY A 262 11.38 13.28 -23.55
N THR A 263 11.65 12.99 -24.81
CA THR A 263 10.66 12.51 -25.78
C THR A 263 10.21 11.09 -25.44
N MET A 264 11.15 10.19 -25.17
CA MET A 264 10.89 8.81 -24.77
C MET A 264 10.13 8.77 -23.44
N THR A 265 10.62 9.50 -22.42
CA THR A 265 9.98 9.55 -21.10
C THR A 265 8.53 10.04 -21.17
N ARG A 266 8.23 11.03 -22.02
CA ARG A 266 6.85 11.50 -22.21
C ARG A 266 5.94 10.43 -22.79
N ALA A 267 6.43 9.69 -23.78
CA ALA A 267 5.70 8.59 -24.38
C ALA A 267 5.46 7.45 -23.38
N GLU A 268 6.47 7.10 -22.60
CA GLU A 268 6.42 6.07 -21.57
C GLU A 268 5.44 6.42 -20.44
N VAL A 269 5.47 7.64 -19.93
CA VAL A 269 4.50 8.12 -18.93
C VAL A 269 3.08 8.06 -19.47
N ALA A 270 2.84 8.51 -20.70
CA ALA A 270 1.52 8.43 -21.31
C ALA A 270 1.03 6.99 -21.49
N ALA A 271 1.95 6.08 -21.84
CA ALA A 271 1.66 4.67 -21.99
C ALA A 271 1.42 3.94 -20.65
N ILE A 272 2.10 4.34 -19.58
CA ILE A 272 1.88 3.81 -18.24
C ILE A 272 0.51 4.26 -17.70
N GLN A 273 0.15 5.52 -17.88
CA GLN A 273 -1.08 6.14 -17.35
C GLN A 273 -2.30 5.98 -18.26
N VAL A 274 -2.37 4.88 -19.03
CA VAL A 274 -3.56 4.57 -19.81
C VAL A 274 -4.74 4.22 -18.88
N GLU A 275 -5.95 4.29 -19.41
CA GLU A 275 -7.14 3.84 -18.70
C GLU A 275 -7.00 2.37 -18.25
N GLY A 276 -7.24 2.12 -16.97
CA GLY A 276 -7.04 0.80 -16.36
C GLY A 276 -5.58 0.44 -16.05
N GLY A 277 -4.63 1.34 -16.31
CA GLY A 277 -3.22 1.17 -15.98
C GLY A 277 -2.83 1.64 -14.57
N THR A 278 -1.55 1.91 -14.40
CA THR A 278 -0.94 2.38 -13.15
C THR A 278 -0.54 3.85 -13.22
N GLU A 279 -0.25 4.45 -12.07
CA GLU A 279 0.40 5.76 -12.02
C GLU A 279 1.90 5.63 -12.29
N ALA A 280 2.48 6.61 -13.00
CA ALA A 280 3.91 6.69 -13.26
C ALA A 280 4.61 7.55 -12.20
N CYS A 281 5.64 7.00 -11.59
CA CYS A 281 6.54 7.77 -10.73
C CYS A 281 7.92 7.85 -11.40
N MET A 282 8.11 8.90 -12.19
CA MET A 282 9.35 9.13 -12.92
C MET A 282 10.54 9.34 -11.97
N LYS A 283 11.63 8.62 -12.19
CA LYS A 283 12.84 8.66 -11.34
C LYS A 283 14.13 8.57 -12.16
N HIS A 284 15.28 8.95 -11.63
CA HIS A 284 15.40 9.76 -10.45
C HIS A 284 15.46 11.21 -10.90
N PHE A 285 14.48 11.97 -10.55
CA PHE A 285 14.27 13.33 -11.03
C PHE A 285 15.14 14.30 -10.21
N ILE A 286 16.08 15.01 -10.82
CA ILE A 286 16.44 15.07 -12.25
C ILE A 286 17.82 14.43 -12.38
N ALA A 287 18.75 14.44 -12.67
CA ALA A 287 20.11 14.01 -12.89
C ALA A 287 20.65 13.13 -11.76
N ARG A 288 20.82 11.87 -12.03
CA ARG A 288 21.59 10.97 -11.19
C ARG A 288 22.99 10.86 -11.77
N GLY A 289 23.99 11.37 -11.06
CA GLY A 289 25.39 11.32 -11.50
C GLY A 289 25.87 9.91 -11.79
N GLY A 290 26.77 9.78 -12.76
CA GLY A 290 27.32 8.52 -13.27
C GLY A 290 28.21 7.75 -12.29
N ASP A 291 28.24 8.08 -11.02
CA ASP A 291 28.94 7.32 -10.00
C ASP A 291 27.99 6.23 -9.42
N SER A 292 28.57 5.05 -9.23
CA SER A 292 27.88 3.86 -8.72
C SER A 292 27.35 3.96 -7.28
N SER A 293 27.51 5.09 -6.61
CA SER A 293 26.89 5.36 -5.32
C SER A 293 25.44 5.79 -5.50
N PHE A 294 24.55 4.87 -5.36
CA PHE A 294 23.09 4.99 -5.52
C PHE A 294 22.42 6.08 -4.68
N GLN A 295 23.14 6.80 -3.84
CA GLN A 295 22.54 7.61 -2.77
C GLN A 295 22.90 9.10 -2.85
N ASP A 296 23.74 9.53 -3.77
CA ASP A 296 24.09 10.93 -3.88
C ASP A 296 23.42 11.57 -5.11
N ALA A 297 22.36 12.35 -4.85
CA ALA A 297 21.67 13.14 -5.87
C ALA A 297 22.52 14.34 -6.37
N ARG A 298 23.75 14.50 -5.89
CA ARG A 298 24.68 15.50 -6.35
C ARG A 298 25.38 14.96 -7.60
N SER A 299 24.89 15.32 -8.76
CA SER A 299 25.68 15.14 -9.97
C SER A 299 26.65 16.32 -10.11
N ASP A 300 27.89 16.02 -10.39
CA ASP A 300 28.87 17.00 -10.85
C ASP A 300 28.63 17.30 -12.34
N ALA A 301 27.38 17.61 -12.71
CA ALA A 301 27.04 17.99 -14.07
C ALA A 301 27.29 19.45 -14.32
#